data_4d04afb3b55dbd9026ff16fbc4d56c07
#
_entry.id   4d04afb3b55dbd9026ff16fbc4d56c07
#
_cell.length_a   1.000
_cell.length_b   1.000
_cell.length_c   1.000
_cell.angle_alpha   90.00
_cell.angle_beta   90.00
_cell.angle_gamma   90.00
#
_symmetry.space_group_name_H-M   'P 1'
#
loop_
_entity.id
_entity.type
_entity.pdbx_description
1 polymer ?
#
loop_
_entity_poly.entity_id
_entity_poly.type
_entity_poly.pdbx_seq_one_letter_code
_entity_poly.pdbx_strand_id
1 'polypeptide(L)'
;YAIRKLNCAYKALFRLTSPEMALKAVPNIMVQMFNFGKPVTKKILTGYHVVSFKGIPDVLEGWLRNAFRIYGYKVVDMAGGKVTEFDIDPPIPEGVVNGVPVSTLTVNLSYEAK
;
A
#
# COMPACT_ATOMS: atom_id res chain seq x y z
N TYR A 1 -4.08 11.45 10.28
CA TYR A 1 -4.00 12.50 9.25
C TYR A 1 -4.02 11.93 7.84
N ALA A 2 -3.14 10.97 7.55
CA ALA A 2 -3.04 10.38 6.22
C ALA A 2 -4.34 9.65 5.81
N ILE A 3 -4.96 8.91 6.73
CA ILE A 3 -6.24 8.22 6.47
C ILE A 3 -7.35 9.24 6.20
N ARG A 4 -7.40 10.31 6.97
CA ARG A 4 -8.40 11.37 6.78
C ARG A 4 -8.22 12.03 5.42
N LYS A 5 -6.98 12.32 5.03
CA LYS A 5 -6.67 12.93 3.74
C LYS A 5 -7.08 12.01 2.60
N LEU A 6 -6.83 10.71 2.72
CA LEU A 6 -7.27 9.72 1.74
C LEU A 6 -8.78 9.72 1.61
N ASN A 7 -9.51 9.68 2.72
CA ASN A 7 -10.98 9.69 2.69
C ASN A 7 -11.54 10.94 2.03
N CYS A 8 -11.05 12.12 2.41
CA CYS A 8 -11.59 13.39 1.90
C CYS A 8 -11.23 13.63 0.45
N ALA A 9 -9.99 13.31 0.04
CA ALA A 9 -9.51 13.63 -1.29
C ALA A 9 -9.86 12.57 -2.34
N TYR A 10 -9.92 11.29 -1.96
CA TYR A 10 -10.02 10.19 -2.91
C TYR A 10 -11.26 9.32 -2.78
N LYS A 11 -12.09 9.55 -1.76
CA LYS A 11 -13.28 8.74 -1.50
C LYS A 11 -14.21 8.62 -2.72
N ALA A 12 -14.52 9.75 -3.35
CA ALA A 12 -15.39 9.76 -4.51
C ALA A 12 -14.76 9.03 -5.70
N LEU A 13 -13.46 9.20 -5.91
CA LEU A 13 -12.73 8.53 -6.98
C LEU A 13 -12.78 7.01 -6.80
N PHE A 14 -12.49 6.50 -5.59
CA PHE A 14 -12.49 5.08 -5.33
C PHE A 14 -13.86 4.45 -5.44
N ARG A 15 -14.92 5.18 -5.14
CA ARG A 15 -16.29 4.70 -5.31
C ARG A 15 -16.68 4.48 -6.76
N LEU A 16 -16.03 5.19 -7.68
CA LEU A 16 -16.32 5.10 -9.11
C LEU A 16 -15.43 4.11 -9.84
N THR A 17 -14.51 3.46 -9.13
CA THR A 17 -13.56 2.50 -9.71
C THR A 17 -13.77 1.10 -9.13
N SER A 18 -13.19 0.10 -9.82
CA SER A 18 -13.10 -1.25 -9.27
C SER A 18 -12.00 -1.33 -8.21
N PRO A 19 -12.02 -2.34 -7.31
CA PRO A 19 -10.92 -2.54 -6.37
C PRO A 19 -9.57 -2.68 -7.05
N GLU A 20 -9.51 -3.33 -8.22
CA GLU A 20 -8.28 -3.48 -8.98
C GLU A 20 -7.70 -2.12 -9.38
N MET A 21 -8.52 -1.25 -9.95
CA MET A 21 -8.08 0.08 -10.38
C MET A 21 -7.69 0.96 -9.20
N ALA A 22 -8.44 0.89 -8.11
CA ALA A 22 -8.13 1.64 -6.90
C ALA A 22 -6.77 1.22 -6.33
N LEU A 23 -6.49 -0.08 -6.29
CA LEU A 23 -5.21 -0.59 -5.78
C LEU A 23 -4.04 -0.23 -6.69
N LYS A 24 -4.26 -0.10 -7.99
CA LYS A 24 -3.22 0.38 -8.92
C LYS A 24 -2.83 1.83 -8.62
N ALA A 25 -3.77 2.64 -8.14
CA ALA A 25 -3.52 4.04 -7.84
C ALA A 25 -2.83 4.25 -6.47
N VAL A 26 -2.98 3.31 -5.53
CA VAL A 26 -2.46 3.46 -4.16
C VAL A 26 -0.95 3.75 -4.10
N PRO A 27 -0.07 3.07 -4.83
CA PRO A 27 1.36 3.37 -4.77
C PRO A 27 1.68 4.83 -5.09
N ASN A 28 1.03 5.40 -6.12
CA ASN A 28 1.24 6.79 -6.49
C ASN A 28 0.73 7.76 -5.41
N ILE A 29 -0.41 7.43 -4.80
CA ILE A 29 -0.95 8.22 -3.71
C ILE A 29 0.01 8.23 -2.52
N MET A 30 0.56 7.08 -2.18
CA MET A 30 1.49 6.97 -1.05
C MET A 30 2.78 7.72 -1.28
N VAL A 31 3.30 7.74 -2.50
CA VAL A 31 4.49 8.53 -2.83
C VAL A 31 4.26 10.02 -2.59
N GLN A 32 3.05 10.51 -2.84
CA GLN A 32 2.70 11.90 -2.59
C GLN A 32 2.57 12.23 -1.10
N MET A 33 2.27 11.23 -0.28
CA MET A 33 2.09 11.41 1.16
C MET A 33 3.38 11.25 1.96
N PHE A 34 4.34 10.48 1.44
CA PHE A 34 5.60 10.19 2.11
C PHE A 34 6.76 10.53 1.18
N ASN A 35 7.84 11.05 1.75
CA ASN A 35 9.04 11.37 0.99
C ASN A 35 10.06 10.22 0.96
N PHE A 36 9.60 9.02 1.21
CA PHE A 36 10.42 7.80 1.13
C PHE A 36 9.53 6.64 0.64
N GLY A 37 10.17 5.52 0.31
CA GLY A 37 9.43 4.34 -0.11
C GLY A 37 9.05 4.40 -1.60
N LYS A 38 9.97 3.95 -2.45
CA LYS A 38 9.71 3.89 -3.88
C LYS A 38 8.88 2.63 -4.20
N PRO A 39 7.64 2.77 -4.71
CA PRO A 39 6.81 1.61 -5.03
C PRO A 39 7.27 0.95 -6.33
N VAL A 40 7.26 -0.38 -6.32
CA VAL A 40 7.49 -1.19 -7.51
C VAL A 40 6.40 -2.26 -7.55
N THR A 41 5.50 -2.16 -8.52
CA THR A 41 4.44 -3.15 -8.68
C THR A 41 5.04 -4.45 -9.19
N LYS A 42 4.89 -5.54 -8.44
CA LYS A 42 5.42 -6.86 -8.79
C LYS A 42 4.43 -7.68 -9.59
N LYS A 43 3.15 -7.63 -9.22
CA LYS A 43 2.13 -8.46 -9.84
C LYS A 43 0.76 -7.82 -9.64
N ILE A 44 0.01 -7.73 -10.74
CA ILE A 44 -1.38 -7.29 -10.72
C ILE A 44 -2.20 -8.33 -11.47
N LEU A 45 -3.07 -9.02 -10.74
CA LEU A 45 -4.07 -9.93 -11.31
C LEU A 45 -5.41 -9.54 -10.73
N THR A 46 -6.49 -9.90 -11.41
CA THR A 46 -7.83 -9.71 -10.86
C THR A 46 -7.93 -10.47 -9.53
N GLY A 47 -8.18 -9.72 -8.45
CA GLY A 47 -8.28 -10.30 -7.12
C GLY A 47 -6.95 -10.48 -6.38
N TYR A 48 -5.82 -10.13 -6.97
CA TYR A 48 -4.51 -10.30 -6.34
C TYR A 48 -3.54 -9.20 -6.73
N HIS A 49 -2.89 -8.60 -5.74
CA HIS A 49 -2.03 -7.44 -5.95
C HIS A 49 -0.78 -7.57 -5.08
N VAL A 50 0.40 -7.45 -5.69
CA VAL A 50 1.68 -7.49 -4.97
C VAL A 50 2.47 -6.23 -5.32
N VAL A 51 2.84 -5.46 -4.30
CA VAL A 51 3.62 -4.23 -4.45
C VAL A 51 4.76 -4.23 -3.46
N SER A 52 5.98 -3.95 -3.94
CA SER A 52 7.15 -3.76 -3.10
C SER A 52 7.41 -2.26 -2.93
N PHE A 53 7.72 -1.86 -1.70
CA PHE A 53 8.10 -0.48 -1.38
C PHE A 53 9.56 -0.48 -0.96
N LYS A 54 10.42 0.13 -1.77
CA LYS A 54 11.87 0.16 -1.54
C LYS A 54 12.26 1.39 -0.74
N GLY A 55 13.37 1.29 0.00
CA GLY A 55 13.92 2.43 0.72
C GLY A 55 13.13 2.82 1.96
N ILE A 56 12.49 1.87 2.61
CA ILE A 56 11.73 2.13 3.84
C ILE A 56 12.71 2.16 5.01
N PRO A 57 12.78 3.26 5.79
CA PRO A 57 13.60 3.29 6.98
C PRO A 57 13.17 2.21 7.99
N ASP A 58 14.13 1.44 8.48
CA ASP A 58 13.84 0.33 9.39
C ASP A 58 13.09 0.78 10.65
N VAL A 59 13.36 2.00 11.13
CA VAL A 59 12.69 2.53 12.32
C VAL A 59 11.19 2.74 12.12
N LEU A 60 10.74 2.87 10.87
CA LEU A 60 9.33 3.08 10.53
C LEU A 60 8.62 1.81 10.09
N GLU A 61 9.32 0.68 10.02
CA GLU A 61 8.79 -0.55 9.45
C GLU A 61 7.51 -1.01 10.16
N GLY A 62 7.51 -1.05 11.49
CA GLY A 62 6.32 -1.48 12.25
C GLY A 62 5.11 -0.57 12.04
N TRP A 63 5.34 0.74 12.03
CA TRP A 63 4.29 1.71 11.80
C TRP A 63 3.72 1.59 10.38
N LEU A 64 4.61 1.43 9.40
CA LEU A 64 4.19 1.32 8.00
C LEU A 64 3.45 0.03 7.71
N ARG A 65 3.81 -1.09 8.36
CA ARG A 65 3.03 -2.33 8.25
C ARG A 65 1.58 -2.10 8.60
N ASN A 66 1.33 -1.42 9.71
CA ASN A 66 -0.01 -1.08 10.14
C ASN A 66 -0.70 -0.13 9.15
N ALA A 67 0.01 0.90 8.69
CA ALA A 67 -0.54 1.86 7.75
C ALA A 67 -0.93 1.21 6.42
N PHE A 68 -0.07 0.34 5.86
CA PHE A 68 -0.37 -0.36 4.62
C PHE A 68 -1.59 -1.26 4.76
N ARG A 69 -1.72 -1.94 5.90
CA ARG A 69 -2.88 -2.78 6.17
C ARG A 69 -4.16 -1.96 6.19
N ILE A 70 -4.16 -0.86 6.95
CA ILE A 70 -5.33 0.01 7.07
C ILE A 70 -5.70 0.59 5.71
N TYR A 71 -4.74 1.10 4.95
CA TYR A 71 -4.98 1.66 3.62
C TYR A 71 -5.48 0.61 2.64
N GLY A 72 -4.88 -0.58 2.64
CA GLY A 72 -5.29 -1.66 1.74
C GLY A 72 -6.75 -2.05 1.96
N TYR A 73 -7.15 -2.27 3.22
CA TYR A 73 -8.52 -2.59 3.54
C TYR A 73 -9.47 -1.46 3.18
N LYS A 74 -9.10 -0.23 3.51
CA LYS A 74 -9.94 0.96 3.26
C LYS A 74 -10.18 1.19 1.77
N VAL A 75 -9.12 1.11 0.97
CA VAL A 75 -9.20 1.34 -0.47
C VAL A 75 -10.08 0.29 -1.14
N VAL A 76 -9.90 -0.98 -0.80
CA VAL A 76 -10.71 -2.06 -1.37
C VAL A 76 -12.16 -1.91 -0.97
N ASP A 77 -12.44 -1.59 0.30
CA ASP A 77 -13.80 -1.39 0.79
C ASP A 77 -14.49 -0.23 0.07
N MET A 78 -13.83 0.91 -0.08
CA MET A 78 -14.39 2.08 -0.76
C MET A 78 -14.67 1.81 -2.24
N ALA A 79 -13.93 0.92 -2.86
CA ALA A 79 -14.11 0.55 -4.26
C ALA A 79 -15.11 -0.60 -4.47
N GLY A 80 -15.79 -1.03 -3.41
CA GLY A 80 -16.82 -2.06 -3.51
C GLY A 80 -16.30 -3.49 -3.41
N GLY A 81 -15.10 -3.66 -2.87
CA GLY A 81 -14.51 -4.98 -2.69
C GLY A 81 -14.40 -5.40 -1.24
N LYS A 82 -13.91 -6.59 -1.03
CA LYS A 82 -13.64 -7.16 0.29
C LYS A 82 -12.27 -7.82 0.28
N VAL A 83 -11.39 -7.45 1.23
CA VAL A 83 -10.10 -8.10 1.38
C VAL A 83 -10.30 -9.51 1.93
N THR A 84 -9.77 -10.50 1.23
CA THR A 84 -9.82 -11.90 1.66
C THR A 84 -8.53 -12.34 2.32
N GLU A 85 -7.40 -11.73 1.93
CA GLU A 85 -6.09 -12.04 2.49
C GLU A 85 -5.20 -10.81 2.44
N PHE A 86 -4.45 -10.56 3.50
CA PHE A 86 -3.47 -9.49 3.55
C PHE A 86 -2.23 -9.98 4.29
N ASP A 87 -1.07 -9.81 3.68
CA ASP A 87 0.20 -10.20 4.26
C ASP A 87 1.30 -9.26 3.81
N ILE A 88 2.29 -9.07 4.67
CA ILE A 88 3.50 -8.33 4.34
C ILE A 88 4.68 -9.27 4.58
N ASP A 89 5.49 -9.49 3.55
CA ASP A 89 6.66 -10.35 3.63
C ASP A 89 7.66 -9.79 4.65
N PRO A 90 8.52 -10.62 5.23
CA PRO A 90 9.61 -10.12 6.07
C PRO A 90 10.43 -9.08 5.32
N PRO A 91 10.87 -7.99 5.99
CA PRO A 91 11.63 -6.94 5.31
C PRO A 91 12.94 -7.47 4.76
N ILE A 92 13.31 -7.01 3.57
CA ILE A 92 14.57 -7.36 2.92
C ILE A 92 15.53 -6.17 3.08
N PRO A 93 16.59 -6.28 3.87
CA PRO A 93 17.55 -5.19 4.04
C PRO A 93 18.19 -4.77 2.71
N GLU A 94 18.27 -3.45 2.48
CA GLU A 94 18.88 -2.90 1.27
C GLU A 94 20.20 -2.18 1.56
N GLY A 95 20.55 -1.95 2.83
CA GLY A 95 21.74 -1.23 3.21
C GLY A 95 21.41 0.02 4.02
N VAL A 96 22.26 1.04 3.88
CA VAL A 96 22.14 2.28 4.65
C VAL A 96 22.14 3.46 3.69
N VAL A 97 21.17 4.36 3.87
CA VAL A 97 21.05 5.60 3.09
C VAL A 97 21.14 6.77 4.05
N ASN A 98 22.14 7.64 3.85
CA ASN A 98 22.39 8.79 4.73
C ASN A 98 22.46 8.41 6.21
N GLY A 99 23.11 7.28 6.52
CA GLY A 99 23.26 6.80 7.89
C GLY A 99 22.04 6.07 8.44
N VAL A 100 21.00 5.89 7.67
CA VAL A 100 19.76 5.23 8.10
C VAL A 100 19.61 3.87 7.42
N PRO A 101 19.48 2.76 8.17
CA PRO A 101 19.19 1.46 7.58
C PRO A 101 17.82 1.47 6.89
N VAL A 102 17.76 0.93 5.68
CA VAL A 102 16.54 0.86 4.89
C VAL A 102 16.29 -0.56 4.40
N SER A 103 15.03 -0.88 4.15
CA SER A 103 14.61 -2.20 3.69
C SER A 103 13.50 -2.10 2.66
N THR A 104 13.27 -3.19 1.95
CA THR A 104 12.11 -3.35 1.05
C THR A 104 11.00 -4.09 1.80
N LEU A 105 9.80 -3.52 1.77
CA LEU A 105 8.58 -4.18 2.27
C LEU A 105 7.72 -4.58 1.08
N THR A 106 7.29 -5.84 1.03
CA THR A 106 6.42 -6.34 -0.03
C THR A 106 5.04 -6.65 0.55
N VAL A 107 4.02 -6.01 0.00
CA VAL A 107 2.63 -6.16 0.42
C VAL A 107 1.91 -7.09 -0.54
N ASN A 108 1.29 -8.13 0.00
CA ASN A 108 0.47 -9.10 -0.75
C ASN A 108 -0.98 -8.93 -0.31
N LEU A 109 -1.87 -8.70 -1.25
CA LEU A 109 -3.27 -8.46 -0.95
C LEU A 109 -4.16 -9.21 -1.93
N SER A 110 -5.11 -9.99 -1.38
CA SER A 110 -6.15 -10.67 -2.16
C SER A 110 -7.50 -10.06 -1.80
N TYR A 111 -8.37 -9.96 -2.79
CA TYR A 111 -9.68 -9.35 -2.61
C TYR A 111 -10.70 -9.96 -3.57
N GLU A 112 -11.97 -9.72 -3.26
CA GLU A 112 -13.10 -10.14 -4.11
C GLU A 112 -14.15 -9.04 -4.11
N ALA A 113 -15.09 -9.09 -5.04
CA ALA A 113 -16.24 -8.18 -5.05
C ALA A 113 -17.17 -8.52 -3.88
N LYS A 114 -17.76 -7.51 -3.29
CA LYS A 114 -18.77 -7.71 -2.24
C LYS A 114 -20.06 -8.31 -2.80
#